data_99acdfd03c56943188648cc0be2b9d69
#
_entry.id   99acdfd03c56943188648cc0be2b9d69
#
_cell.length_a   1.000
_cell.length_b   1.000
_cell.length_c   1.000
_cell.angle_alpha   90.00
_cell.angle_beta   90.00
_cell.angle_gamma   90.00
#
_symmetry.space_group_name_H-M   'P 1'
#
loop_
_entity.id
_entity.type
_entity.pdbx_description
1 polymer ?
#
loop_
_entity_poly.entity_id
_entity_poly.type
_entity_poly.pdbx_seq_one_letter_code
_entity_poly.pdbx_strand_id
1 'polypeptide(L)'
;MTKLGINGFGRIGREVFRVAFNNPEVEVVAINDLGDIHALAHLLKYDSVHGTFQHDISVEGQYIIVDGHKVEVFANPDPAQIPWGEAGAEIVVESTGRFTEGAKAAAHLHDTVKKVIISAPAKGEDITIVMGVNQEKYDPAKHNVISNASCTTNCLAPFTKVLLNKFGIESGLMTTVHSYTNDQRILDLPHKDLRRARAAACSIIPTTTGAAKAVALVLPELKGKLNGFAMRVPTPNVSITDLTVLLKTDTTAEEINAVLKEAAEGELKGIMGYSDEPLVSRDYNGCPLSSIIDGLSTMMVGPRMAKVVSWYDNEWGYSNRVVDLAAYIAKQGL
;
A
#
# COMPACT_ATOMS: atom_id res chain seq x y z
N MET A 1 0.77 23.56 -0.16
CA MET A 1 0.37 22.14 -0.24
C MET A 1 0.53 21.69 -1.67
N THR A 2 1.07 20.50 -1.89
CA THR A 2 1.19 19.91 -3.24
C THR A 2 -0.15 19.34 -3.67
N LYS A 3 -0.55 19.64 -4.90
CA LYS A 3 -1.88 19.29 -5.42
C LYS A 3 -1.88 17.90 -6.03
N LEU A 4 -2.77 17.04 -5.52
CA LEU A 4 -2.92 15.66 -5.96
C LEU A 4 -4.14 15.49 -6.85
N GLY A 5 -3.98 14.76 -7.95
CA GLY A 5 -5.05 14.12 -8.70
C GLY A 5 -5.13 12.63 -8.33
N ILE A 6 -6.32 12.07 -8.27
CA ILE A 6 -6.54 10.62 -8.03
C ILE A 6 -7.22 10.02 -9.24
N ASN A 7 -6.54 9.12 -9.95
CA ASN A 7 -7.15 8.33 -11.03
C ASN A 7 -7.61 6.98 -10.51
N GLY A 8 -8.92 6.74 -10.51
CA GLY A 8 -9.57 5.58 -9.90
C GLY A 8 -9.98 5.85 -8.44
N PHE A 9 -11.27 6.05 -8.22
CA PHE A 9 -11.83 6.34 -6.90
C PHE A 9 -12.47 5.09 -6.28
N GLY A 10 -11.77 3.96 -6.43
CA GLY A 10 -12.07 2.68 -5.78
C GLY A 10 -11.70 2.70 -4.29
N ARG A 11 -11.52 1.51 -3.70
CA ARG A 11 -11.14 1.38 -2.27
C ARG A 11 -9.92 2.25 -1.93
N ILE A 12 -8.78 2.01 -2.61
CA ILE A 12 -7.52 2.69 -2.30
C ILE A 12 -7.61 4.19 -2.62
N GLY A 13 -8.20 4.59 -3.77
CA GLY A 13 -8.36 6.00 -4.11
C GLY A 13 -9.15 6.79 -3.06
N ARG A 14 -10.23 6.21 -2.51
CA ARG A 14 -11.02 6.84 -1.44
C ARG A 14 -10.27 6.89 -0.11
N GLU A 15 -9.53 5.85 0.25
CA GLU A 15 -8.73 5.87 1.48
C GLU A 15 -7.54 6.86 1.37
N VAL A 16 -6.89 6.94 0.20
CA VAL A 16 -5.89 7.98 -0.08
C VAL A 16 -6.50 9.38 0.07
N PHE A 17 -7.72 9.59 -0.44
CA PHE A 17 -8.43 10.85 -0.25
C PHE A 17 -8.64 11.17 1.24
N ARG A 18 -9.19 10.21 2.02
CA ARG A 18 -9.46 10.38 3.45
C ARG A 18 -8.20 10.69 4.25
N VAL A 19 -7.09 10.03 3.93
CA VAL A 19 -5.78 10.28 4.56
C VAL A 19 -5.25 11.66 4.17
N ALA A 20 -5.28 11.99 2.88
CA ALA A 20 -4.79 13.26 2.35
C ALA A 20 -5.58 14.47 2.88
N PHE A 21 -6.90 14.30 3.09
CA PHE A 21 -7.76 15.39 3.59
C PHE A 21 -7.32 15.95 4.95
N ASN A 22 -6.70 15.12 5.78
CA ASN A 22 -6.17 15.51 7.08
C ASN A 22 -4.66 15.80 7.07
N ASN A 23 -4.00 15.75 5.90
CA ASN A 23 -2.57 15.96 5.78
C ASN A 23 -2.27 17.41 5.34
N PRO A 24 -1.47 18.19 6.12
CA PRO A 24 -1.20 19.60 5.80
C PRO A 24 -0.23 19.79 4.62
N GLU A 25 0.37 18.73 4.08
CA GLU A 25 1.42 18.83 3.05
C GLU A 25 0.86 18.61 1.64
N VAL A 26 -0.29 17.94 1.54
CA VAL A 26 -0.92 17.60 0.26
C VAL A 26 -2.39 17.99 0.24
N GLU A 27 -2.95 18.23 -0.94
CA GLU A 27 -4.35 18.57 -1.15
C GLU A 27 -4.88 17.83 -2.37
N VAL A 28 -5.97 17.09 -2.23
CA VAL A 28 -6.64 16.46 -3.37
C VAL A 28 -7.51 17.51 -4.07
N VAL A 29 -7.17 17.85 -5.32
CA VAL A 29 -7.87 18.85 -6.11
C VAL A 29 -8.75 18.24 -7.20
N ALA A 30 -8.47 17.02 -7.63
CA ALA A 30 -9.24 16.34 -8.67
C ALA A 30 -9.28 14.83 -8.47
N ILE A 31 -10.35 14.23 -8.95
CA ILE A 31 -10.59 12.80 -9.04
C ILE A 31 -10.98 12.49 -10.48
N ASN A 32 -10.52 11.37 -11.03
CA ASN A 32 -11.06 10.82 -12.26
C ASN A 32 -11.57 9.40 -12.00
N ASP A 33 -12.85 9.15 -12.27
CA ASP A 33 -13.48 7.83 -12.20
C ASP A 33 -14.65 7.77 -13.17
N LEU A 34 -14.97 6.59 -13.69
CA LEU A 34 -16.07 6.39 -14.63
C LEU A 34 -17.42 6.15 -13.95
N GLY A 35 -17.44 6.12 -12.62
CA GLY A 35 -18.64 5.99 -11.81
C GLY A 35 -19.46 7.27 -11.74
N ASP A 36 -20.74 7.13 -11.36
CA ASP A 36 -21.62 8.27 -11.10
C ASP A 36 -21.10 9.09 -9.90
N ILE A 37 -21.03 10.42 -10.03
CA ILE A 37 -20.49 11.32 -9.02
C ILE A 37 -21.21 11.23 -7.67
N HIS A 38 -22.53 11.02 -7.65
CA HIS A 38 -23.30 10.88 -6.43
C HIS A 38 -22.97 9.53 -5.73
N ALA A 39 -22.74 8.46 -6.52
CA ALA A 39 -22.28 7.18 -6.00
C ALA A 39 -20.86 7.31 -5.44
N LEU A 40 -19.95 8.04 -6.10
CA LEU A 40 -18.60 8.28 -5.61
C LEU A 40 -18.61 9.07 -4.29
N ALA A 41 -19.41 10.13 -4.19
CA ALA A 41 -19.57 10.93 -2.97
C ALA A 41 -20.18 10.09 -1.83
N HIS A 42 -21.20 9.28 -2.13
CA HIS A 42 -21.82 8.36 -1.16
C HIS A 42 -20.79 7.36 -0.60
N LEU A 43 -20.01 6.72 -1.48
CA LEU A 43 -19.00 5.75 -1.07
C LEU A 43 -17.78 6.39 -0.39
N LEU A 44 -17.50 7.66 -0.64
CA LEU A 44 -16.52 8.42 0.13
C LEU A 44 -17.01 8.63 1.57
N LYS A 45 -18.30 8.94 1.75
CA LYS A 45 -18.90 9.19 3.06
C LYS A 45 -19.06 7.90 3.88
N TYR A 46 -19.58 6.85 3.26
CA TYR A 46 -19.94 5.61 3.94
C TYR A 46 -19.07 4.45 3.48
N ASP A 47 -18.31 3.88 4.39
CA ASP A 47 -17.46 2.73 4.13
C ASP A 47 -17.78 1.59 5.08
N SER A 48 -17.98 0.38 4.55
CA SER A 48 -18.37 -0.80 5.34
C SER A 48 -17.24 -1.31 6.25
N VAL A 49 -15.99 -0.95 5.96
CA VAL A 49 -14.79 -1.39 6.68
C VAL A 49 -14.28 -0.30 7.61
N HIS A 50 -14.15 0.94 7.10
CA HIS A 50 -13.56 2.07 7.80
C HIS A 50 -14.61 3.03 8.41
N GLY A 51 -15.90 2.74 8.21
CA GLY A 51 -16.97 3.53 8.78
C GLY A 51 -17.21 4.87 8.07
N THR A 52 -18.03 5.71 8.68
CA THR A 52 -18.43 6.98 8.11
C THR A 52 -17.28 8.00 8.20
N PHE A 53 -16.98 8.65 7.07
CA PHE A 53 -16.08 9.79 7.03
C PHE A 53 -16.79 11.00 7.63
N GLN A 54 -16.28 11.50 8.76
CA GLN A 54 -16.97 12.48 9.63
C GLN A 54 -16.84 13.92 9.10
N HIS A 55 -17.15 14.12 7.84
CA HIS A 55 -17.10 15.40 7.14
C HIS A 55 -18.41 15.63 6.39
N ASP A 56 -18.78 16.88 6.13
CA ASP A 56 -19.92 17.21 5.30
C ASP A 56 -19.56 17.01 3.84
N ILE A 57 -20.33 16.17 3.15
CA ILE A 57 -20.10 15.84 1.73
C ILE A 57 -21.34 16.15 0.94
N SER A 58 -21.16 16.96 -0.10
CA SER A 58 -22.20 17.30 -1.07
C SER A 58 -21.66 17.23 -2.50
N VAL A 59 -22.57 17.29 -3.48
CA VAL A 59 -22.24 17.30 -4.91
C VAL A 59 -22.86 18.55 -5.54
N GLU A 60 -22.06 19.33 -6.26
CA GLU A 60 -22.50 20.49 -7.02
C GLU A 60 -21.90 20.44 -8.44
N GLY A 61 -22.72 20.14 -9.44
CA GLY A 61 -22.27 19.97 -10.82
C GLY A 61 -21.24 18.85 -10.93
N GLN A 62 -20.02 19.17 -11.35
CA GLN A 62 -18.90 18.24 -11.48
C GLN A 62 -17.98 18.21 -10.26
N TYR A 63 -18.41 18.75 -9.12
CA TYR A 63 -17.59 18.83 -7.91
C TYR A 63 -18.17 17.98 -6.78
N ILE A 64 -17.31 17.23 -6.11
CA ILE A 64 -17.55 16.75 -4.75
C ILE A 64 -17.02 17.82 -3.80
N ILE A 65 -17.84 18.24 -2.84
CA ILE A 65 -17.48 19.25 -1.85
C ILE A 65 -17.38 18.56 -0.48
N VAL A 66 -16.23 18.70 0.16
CA VAL A 66 -15.98 18.15 1.49
C VAL A 66 -15.61 19.30 2.42
N ASP A 67 -16.45 19.60 3.43
CA ASP A 67 -16.29 20.74 4.34
C ASP A 67 -16.00 22.08 3.62
N GLY A 68 -16.64 22.27 2.47
CA GLY A 68 -16.45 23.47 1.63
C GLY A 68 -15.28 23.39 0.65
N HIS A 69 -14.39 22.41 0.74
CA HIS A 69 -13.35 22.16 -0.26
C HIS A 69 -13.93 21.53 -1.52
N LYS A 70 -13.71 22.17 -2.67
CA LYS A 70 -14.17 21.69 -3.97
C LYS A 70 -13.13 20.76 -4.60
N VAL A 71 -13.54 19.56 -4.94
CA VAL A 71 -12.73 18.57 -5.64
C VAL A 71 -13.39 18.29 -6.98
N GLU A 72 -12.68 18.55 -8.06
CA GLU A 72 -13.23 18.37 -9.41
C GLU A 72 -13.26 16.89 -9.79
N VAL A 73 -14.35 16.45 -10.44
CA VAL A 73 -14.53 15.05 -10.82
C VAL A 73 -14.59 14.93 -12.33
N PHE A 74 -13.61 14.25 -12.90
CA PHE A 74 -13.55 13.89 -14.31
C PHE A 74 -14.02 12.44 -14.52
N ALA A 75 -14.44 12.12 -15.75
CA ALA A 75 -14.89 10.80 -16.15
C ALA A 75 -14.29 10.38 -17.50
N ASN A 76 -12.96 10.42 -17.60
CA ASN A 76 -12.25 10.10 -18.83
C ASN A 76 -11.55 8.74 -18.72
N PRO A 77 -11.80 7.79 -19.64
CA PRO A 77 -11.16 6.47 -19.62
C PRO A 77 -9.68 6.49 -20.06
N ASP A 78 -9.23 7.55 -20.74
CA ASP A 78 -7.87 7.69 -21.27
C ASP A 78 -7.04 8.64 -20.38
N PRO A 79 -5.99 8.16 -19.72
CA PRO A 79 -5.12 8.99 -18.88
C PRO A 79 -4.56 10.24 -19.58
N ALA A 80 -4.27 10.14 -20.87
CA ALA A 80 -3.72 11.24 -21.66
C ALA A 80 -4.75 12.36 -21.95
N GLN A 81 -6.02 12.14 -21.68
CA GLN A 81 -7.12 13.06 -21.96
C GLN A 81 -7.77 13.63 -20.68
N ILE A 82 -7.27 13.26 -19.51
CA ILE A 82 -7.82 13.78 -18.24
C ILE A 82 -7.26 15.20 -18.06
N PRO A 83 -8.10 16.23 -17.90
CA PRO A 83 -7.63 17.63 -17.87
C PRO A 83 -7.08 18.03 -16.48
N TRP A 84 -6.01 17.34 -16.05
CA TRP A 84 -5.36 17.57 -14.75
C TRP A 84 -4.92 19.03 -14.54
N GLY A 85 -4.56 19.71 -15.64
CA GLY A 85 -4.11 21.09 -15.61
C GLY A 85 -5.22 22.06 -15.20
N GLU A 86 -6.48 21.78 -15.51
CA GLU A 86 -7.63 22.63 -15.12
C GLU A 86 -7.76 22.68 -13.59
N ALA A 87 -7.57 21.53 -12.91
CA ALA A 87 -7.54 21.46 -11.45
C ALA A 87 -6.17 21.83 -10.85
N GLY A 88 -5.12 21.90 -11.67
CA GLY A 88 -3.76 22.22 -11.26
C GLY A 88 -3.06 21.07 -10.49
N ALA A 89 -3.40 19.82 -10.75
CA ALA A 89 -2.75 18.67 -10.13
C ALA A 89 -1.28 18.57 -10.53
N GLU A 90 -0.40 18.35 -9.56
CA GLU A 90 1.05 18.26 -9.75
C GLU A 90 1.56 16.80 -9.63
N ILE A 91 0.91 15.99 -8.81
CA ILE A 91 1.15 14.56 -8.66
C ILE A 91 -0.16 13.82 -8.91
N VAL A 92 -0.13 12.76 -9.71
CA VAL A 92 -1.27 11.86 -9.91
C VAL A 92 -1.03 10.55 -9.19
N VAL A 93 -1.99 10.13 -8.36
CA VAL A 93 -2.05 8.79 -7.77
C VAL A 93 -2.87 7.91 -8.72
N GLU A 94 -2.22 6.98 -9.40
CA GLU A 94 -2.84 5.98 -10.25
C GLU A 94 -3.31 4.78 -9.41
N SER A 95 -4.60 4.69 -9.16
CA SER A 95 -5.24 3.69 -8.30
C SER A 95 -6.36 2.88 -8.97
N THR A 96 -6.43 2.91 -10.31
CA THR A 96 -7.38 2.08 -11.07
C THR A 96 -7.02 0.60 -11.10
N GLY A 97 -5.74 0.26 -10.88
CA GLY A 97 -5.18 -1.06 -11.09
C GLY A 97 -5.05 -1.47 -12.57
N ARG A 98 -5.35 -0.56 -13.51
CA ARG A 98 -5.27 -0.81 -14.96
C ARG A 98 -3.94 -0.36 -15.57
N PHE A 99 -3.41 0.77 -15.11
CA PHE A 99 -2.21 1.39 -15.67
C PHE A 99 -0.99 1.11 -14.78
N THR A 100 -0.68 -0.18 -14.60
CA THR A 100 0.47 -0.65 -13.79
C THR A 100 1.76 -0.82 -14.59
N GLU A 101 1.75 -0.53 -15.89
CA GLU A 101 2.94 -0.44 -16.72
C GLU A 101 3.41 1.02 -16.74
N GLY A 102 4.70 1.26 -16.46
CA GLY A 102 5.27 2.61 -16.38
C GLY A 102 4.97 3.47 -17.59
N ALA A 103 5.12 2.91 -18.81
CA ALA A 103 4.80 3.61 -20.05
C ALA A 103 3.31 4.01 -20.16
N LYS A 104 2.39 3.23 -19.61
CA LYS A 104 0.96 3.56 -19.60
C LYS A 104 0.64 4.59 -18.52
N ALA A 105 1.25 4.47 -17.35
CA ALA A 105 1.08 5.44 -16.27
C ALA A 105 1.68 6.81 -16.62
N ALA A 106 2.77 6.82 -17.41
CA ALA A 106 3.39 8.04 -17.93
C ALA A 106 2.44 8.89 -18.79
N ALA A 107 1.32 8.32 -19.29
CA ALA A 107 0.30 9.08 -20.01
C ALA A 107 -0.36 10.19 -19.15
N HIS A 108 -0.23 10.14 -17.83
CA HIS A 108 -0.64 11.25 -16.95
C HIS A 108 0.34 12.42 -16.91
N LEU A 109 1.59 12.27 -17.40
CA LEU A 109 2.63 13.29 -17.36
C LEU A 109 2.41 14.34 -18.46
N HIS A 110 1.40 15.17 -18.27
CA HIS A 110 1.09 16.29 -19.14
C HIS A 110 0.55 17.47 -18.31
N ASP A 111 0.42 18.62 -18.91
CA ASP A 111 -0.03 19.89 -18.28
C ASP A 111 0.79 20.22 -17.03
N THR A 112 0.15 20.23 -15.87
CA THR A 112 0.78 20.54 -14.57
C THR A 112 1.37 19.32 -13.88
N VAL A 113 1.05 18.11 -14.33
CA VAL A 113 1.49 16.85 -13.67
C VAL A 113 2.97 16.60 -13.89
N LYS A 114 3.73 16.51 -12.81
CA LYS A 114 5.17 16.25 -12.80
C LYS A 114 5.51 14.82 -12.42
N LYS A 115 4.72 14.20 -11.57
CA LYS A 115 4.96 12.86 -11.02
C LYS A 115 3.70 12.01 -11.01
N VAL A 116 3.89 10.70 -11.18
CA VAL A 116 2.83 9.70 -11.08
C VAL A 116 3.23 8.66 -10.05
N ILE A 117 2.37 8.40 -9.07
CA ILE A 117 2.52 7.34 -8.08
C ILE A 117 1.55 6.21 -8.44
N ILE A 118 2.07 5.06 -8.84
CA ILE A 118 1.26 3.85 -9.08
C ILE A 118 1.02 3.16 -7.73
N SER A 119 -0.23 3.04 -7.32
CA SER A 119 -0.64 2.39 -6.07
C SER A 119 -0.71 0.86 -6.18
N ALA A 120 0.23 0.26 -6.88
CA ALA A 120 0.35 -1.18 -7.12
C ALA A 120 1.81 -1.52 -7.52
N PRO A 121 2.21 -2.81 -7.44
CA PRO A 121 3.41 -3.27 -8.10
C PRO A 121 3.37 -2.96 -9.60
N ALA A 122 4.42 -2.36 -10.13
CA ALA A 122 4.47 -1.90 -11.51
C ALA A 122 5.50 -2.70 -12.35
N LYS A 123 5.57 -2.39 -13.65
CA LYS A 123 6.59 -2.88 -14.57
C LYS A 123 7.05 -1.72 -15.44
N GLY A 124 8.39 -1.51 -15.50
CA GLY A 124 8.95 -0.43 -16.30
C GLY A 124 8.68 0.96 -15.73
N GLU A 125 8.42 1.03 -14.42
CA GLU A 125 8.48 2.25 -13.64
C GLU A 125 9.91 2.73 -13.47
N ASP A 126 10.11 4.03 -13.18
CA ASP A 126 11.44 4.57 -12.97
C ASP A 126 12.06 4.07 -11.66
N ILE A 127 11.24 3.93 -10.62
CA ILE A 127 11.65 3.40 -9.32
C ILE A 127 10.46 2.83 -8.55
N THR A 128 10.71 1.79 -7.77
CA THR A 128 9.80 1.31 -6.71
C THR A 128 10.30 1.80 -5.36
N ILE A 129 9.43 2.48 -4.60
CA ILE A 129 9.76 3.03 -3.26
C ILE A 129 8.84 2.42 -2.20
N VAL A 130 9.47 1.98 -1.10
CA VAL A 130 8.82 1.63 0.15
C VAL A 130 9.36 2.57 1.23
N MET A 131 8.47 3.35 1.83
CA MET A 131 8.83 4.29 2.89
C MET A 131 9.44 3.57 4.10
N GLY A 132 10.50 4.13 4.68
CA GLY A 132 11.30 3.49 5.72
C GLY A 132 12.38 2.52 5.19
N VAL A 133 12.37 2.20 3.89
CA VAL A 133 13.29 1.22 3.31
C VAL A 133 14.27 1.82 2.32
N ASN A 134 13.81 2.56 1.31
CA ASN A 134 14.66 3.05 0.22
C ASN A 134 14.23 4.41 -0.37
N GLN A 135 13.43 5.20 0.33
CA GLN A 135 12.96 6.50 -0.18
C GLN A 135 14.11 7.49 -0.48
N GLU A 136 15.25 7.33 0.17
CA GLU A 136 16.45 8.14 -0.06
C GLU A 136 17.04 7.96 -1.47
N LYS A 137 16.62 6.92 -2.21
CA LYS A 137 17.01 6.67 -3.60
C LYS A 137 16.20 7.48 -4.60
N TYR A 138 15.19 8.22 -4.16
CA TYR A 138 14.42 9.07 -5.06
C TYR A 138 15.29 10.20 -5.60
N ASP A 139 15.30 10.34 -6.93
CA ASP A 139 15.98 11.41 -7.67
C ASP A 139 14.92 12.18 -8.48
N PRO A 140 14.58 13.43 -8.09
CA PRO A 140 13.54 14.20 -8.76
C PRO A 140 13.78 14.43 -10.25
N ALA A 141 15.04 14.45 -10.68
CA ALA A 141 15.39 14.66 -12.08
C ALA A 141 15.20 13.41 -12.95
N LYS A 142 15.10 12.21 -12.35
CA LYS A 142 15.07 10.94 -13.08
C LYS A 142 13.78 10.16 -12.90
N HIS A 143 13.14 10.29 -11.74
CA HIS A 143 12.02 9.44 -11.37
C HIS A 143 10.70 10.22 -11.46
N ASN A 144 9.96 9.99 -12.55
CA ASN A 144 8.66 10.62 -12.81
C ASN A 144 7.50 9.64 -12.61
N VAL A 145 7.73 8.35 -12.82
CA VAL A 145 6.74 7.29 -12.59
C VAL A 145 7.24 6.37 -11.49
N ILE A 146 6.62 6.46 -10.34
CA ILE A 146 7.04 5.81 -9.10
C ILE A 146 6.01 4.75 -8.71
N SER A 147 6.44 3.52 -8.41
CA SER A 147 5.57 2.52 -7.79
C SER A 147 5.71 2.55 -6.26
N ASN A 148 4.60 2.58 -5.54
CA ASN A 148 4.60 2.39 -4.08
C ASN A 148 4.52 0.90 -3.68
N ALA A 149 4.85 -0.01 -4.60
CA ALA A 149 4.76 -1.47 -4.41
C ALA A 149 3.34 -1.93 -4.00
N SER A 150 3.25 -3.07 -3.31
CA SER A 150 1.98 -3.58 -2.74
C SER A 150 1.91 -3.33 -1.24
N CYS A 151 0.69 -3.42 -0.66
CA CYS A 151 0.49 -3.40 0.79
C CYS A 151 1.32 -4.47 1.51
N THR A 152 1.38 -5.69 0.95
CA THR A 152 2.19 -6.80 1.48
C THR A 152 3.70 -6.48 1.42
N THR A 153 4.18 -5.84 0.35
CA THR A 153 5.59 -5.43 0.25
C THR A 153 5.90 -4.33 1.27
N ASN A 154 4.99 -3.38 1.47
CA ASN A 154 5.12 -2.34 2.49
C ASN A 154 5.15 -2.91 3.91
N CYS A 155 4.42 -3.99 4.18
CA CYS A 155 4.49 -4.70 5.45
C CYS A 155 5.82 -5.48 5.59
N LEU A 156 6.20 -6.24 4.57
CA LEU A 156 7.31 -7.19 4.63
C LEU A 156 8.68 -6.50 4.63
N ALA A 157 8.89 -5.48 3.81
CA ALA A 157 10.21 -4.91 3.58
C ALA A 157 10.82 -4.21 4.80
N PRO A 158 10.10 -3.42 5.63
CA PRO A 158 10.68 -2.73 6.78
C PRO A 158 11.33 -3.69 7.78
N PHE A 159 10.58 -4.67 8.29
CA PHE A 159 11.16 -5.59 9.28
C PHE A 159 12.18 -6.56 8.66
N THR A 160 12.03 -6.90 7.38
CA THR A 160 13.05 -7.70 6.67
C THR A 160 14.37 -6.93 6.54
N LYS A 161 14.34 -5.61 6.33
CA LYS A 161 15.52 -4.72 6.34
C LYS A 161 16.24 -4.79 7.70
N VAL A 162 15.50 -4.72 8.79
CA VAL A 162 16.05 -4.83 10.15
C VAL A 162 16.72 -6.17 10.36
N LEU A 163 16.05 -7.27 10.02
CA LEU A 163 16.61 -8.63 10.14
C LEU A 163 17.85 -8.81 9.25
N LEU A 164 17.81 -8.29 8.02
CA LEU A 164 18.94 -8.36 7.09
C LEU A 164 20.17 -7.63 7.63
N ASN A 165 19.97 -6.42 8.13
CA ASN A 165 21.05 -5.57 8.63
C ASN A 165 21.68 -6.15 9.90
N LYS A 166 20.87 -6.69 10.80
CA LYS A 166 21.34 -7.18 12.11
C LYS A 166 21.90 -8.60 12.07
N PHE A 167 21.19 -9.50 11.39
CA PHE A 167 21.50 -10.94 11.45
C PHE A 167 21.96 -11.51 10.11
N GLY A 168 21.76 -10.77 9.00
CA GLY A 168 21.92 -11.30 7.65
C GLY A 168 20.85 -12.34 7.32
N ILE A 169 20.47 -12.47 6.06
CA ILE A 169 19.50 -13.47 5.59
C ILE A 169 20.17 -14.35 4.52
N GLU A 170 20.12 -15.67 4.71
CA GLU A 170 20.52 -16.65 3.71
C GLU A 170 19.38 -16.91 2.72
N SER A 171 18.20 -17.27 3.24
CA SER A 171 16.99 -17.55 2.47
C SER A 171 15.75 -17.44 3.33
N GLY A 172 14.57 -17.39 2.69
CA GLY A 172 13.31 -17.36 3.42
C GLY A 172 12.09 -17.62 2.56
N LEU A 173 11.02 -18.04 3.22
CA LEU A 173 9.69 -18.21 2.65
C LEU A 173 8.69 -17.32 3.38
N MET A 174 7.83 -16.66 2.61
CA MET A 174 6.78 -15.80 3.14
C MET A 174 5.42 -16.34 2.74
N THR A 175 4.50 -16.37 3.69
CA THR A 175 3.08 -16.54 3.44
C THR A 175 2.35 -15.30 3.92
N THR A 176 1.55 -14.67 3.07
CA THR A 176 0.59 -13.70 3.56
C THR A 176 -0.79 -14.33 3.66
N VAL A 177 -1.38 -14.30 4.86
CA VAL A 177 -2.79 -14.59 5.06
C VAL A 177 -3.53 -13.26 4.89
N HIS A 178 -4.19 -13.11 3.75
CA HIS A 178 -4.62 -11.81 3.25
C HIS A 178 -6.14 -11.74 3.15
N SER A 179 -6.73 -10.66 3.61
CA SER A 179 -8.13 -10.35 3.41
C SER A 179 -8.50 -10.38 1.93
N TYR A 180 -9.78 -10.66 1.62
CA TYR A 180 -10.24 -10.63 0.23
C TYR A 180 -10.19 -9.20 -0.34
N THR A 181 -10.03 -9.12 -1.66
CA THR A 181 -9.99 -7.83 -2.39
C THR A 181 -10.90 -7.92 -3.62
N ASN A 182 -11.22 -6.77 -4.23
CA ASN A 182 -12.17 -6.68 -5.34
C ASN A 182 -11.75 -7.40 -6.63
N ASP A 183 -10.53 -7.93 -6.70
CA ASP A 183 -10.11 -8.82 -7.78
C ASP A 183 -10.70 -10.24 -7.65
N GLN A 184 -11.22 -10.59 -6.46
CA GLN A 184 -11.88 -11.86 -6.21
C GLN A 184 -13.36 -11.81 -6.57
N ARG A 185 -14.02 -12.98 -6.63
CA ARG A 185 -15.44 -13.10 -6.92
C ARG A 185 -16.26 -13.23 -5.64
N ILE A 186 -17.39 -12.56 -5.57
CA ILE A 186 -18.36 -12.73 -4.45
C ILE A 186 -18.92 -14.14 -4.48
N LEU A 187 -19.43 -14.58 -5.63
CA LEU A 187 -19.85 -15.94 -5.94
C LEU A 187 -19.05 -16.47 -7.13
N ASP A 188 -19.10 -17.78 -7.37
CA ASP A 188 -18.37 -18.46 -8.44
C ASP A 188 -18.62 -17.80 -9.80
N LEU A 189 -17.57 -17.23 -10.39
CA LEU A 189 -17.63 -16.53 -11.68
C LEU A 189 -16.27 -16.64 -12.40
N PRO A 190 -16.22 -16.68 -13.75
CA PRO A 190 -14.97 -16.78 -14.49
C PRO A 190 -13.91 -15.78 -14.07
N HIS A 191 -12.70 -16.28 -13.86
CA HIS A 191 -11.49 -15.53 -13.55
C HIS A 191 -10.28 -16.26 -14.14
N LYS A 192 -9.22 -15.54 -14.58
CA LYS A 192 -8.00 -16.13 -15.14
C LYS A 192 -7.25 -17.05 -14.16
N ASP A 193 -7.31 -16.76 -12.86
CA ASP A 193 -6.90 -17.65 -11.78
C ASP A 193 -8.14 -18.41 -11.32
N LEU A 194 -8.18 -19.74 -11.55
CA LEU A 194 -9.32 -20.58 -11.24
C LEU A 194 -9.63 -20.65 -9.73
N ARG A 195 -8.63 -20.44 -8.86
CA ARG A 195 -8.86 -20.37 -7.41
C ARG A 195 -9.56 -19.06 -7.02
N ARG A 196 -9.20 -17.93 -7.65
CA ARG A 196 -9.89 -16.63 -7.45
C ARG A 196 -11.27 -16.59 -8.13
N ALA A 197 -11.59 -17.54 -8.97
CA ALA A 197 -12.93 -17.71 -9.55
C ALA A 197 -13.99 -18.13 -8.51
N ARG A 198 -13.56 -18.61 -7.35
CA ARG A 198 -14.43 -19.12 -6.29
C ARG A 198 -14.85 -18.03 -5.32
N ALA A 199 -15.97 -18.27 -4.61
CA ALA A 199 -16.56 -17.32 -3.67
C ALA A 199 -15.59 -16.93 -2.55
N ALA A 200 -15.25 -15.65 -2.49
CA ALA A 200 -14.23 -15.10 -1.60
C ALA A 200 -14.60 -15.24 -0.11
N ALA A 201 -15.87 -14.98 0.24
CA ALA A 201 -16.32 -14.96 1.63
C ALA A 201 -16.57 -16.34 2.26
N CYS A 202 -16.42 -17.44 1.48
CA CYS A 202 -16.65 -18.80 1.96
C CYS A 202 -15.40 -19.70 1.85
N SER A 203 -14.26 -19.18 1.38
CA SER A 203 -13.13 -20.03 1.00
C SER A 203 -11.79 -19.47 1.46
N ILE A 204 -10.88 -20.35 1.89
CA ILE A 204 -9.46 -20.07 1.93
C ILE A 204 -8.90 -20.32 0.54
N ILE A 205 -8.34 -19.29 -0.10
CA ILE A 205 -7.91 -19.34 -1.50
C ILE A 205 -6.41 -19.13 -1.61
N PRO A 206 -5.61 -20.21 -1.80
CA PRO A 206 -4.19 -20.08 -2.13
C PRO A 206 -4.02 -19.44 -3.50
N THR A 207 -3.14 -18.44 -3.59
CA THR A 207 -2.88 -17.74 -4.87
C THR A 207 -1.47 -17.16 -4.89
N THR A 208 -1.02 -16.76 -6.05
CA THR A 208 0.31 -16.16 -6.20
C THR A 208 0.36 -14.74 -5.62
N THR A 209 1.54 -14.35 -5.13
CA THR A 209 1.88 -12.95 -4.82
C THR A 209 3.27 -12.63 -5.35
N GLY A 210 3.43 -11.42 -5.84
CA GLY A 210 4.75 -10.88 -6.21
C GLY A 210 5.51 -10.26 -5.06
N ALA A 211 4.91 -10.16 -3.87
CA ALA A 211 5.45 -9.35 -2.77
C ALA A 211 6.85 -9.80 -2.31
N ALA A 212 7.09 -11.10 -2.13
CA ALA A 212 8.41 -11.60 -1.74
C ALA A 212 9.51 -11.28 -2.76
N LYS A 213 9.18 -11.32 -4.06
CA LYS A 213 10.10 -10.92 -5.13
C LYS A 213 10.26 -9.41 -5.21
N ALA A 214 9.19 -8.66 -4.94
CA ALA A 214 9.21 -7.20 -4.96
C ALA A 214 10.09 -6.60 -3.85
N VAL A 215 10.25 -7.31 -2.71
CA VAL A 215 11.22 -6.89 -1.67
C VAL A 215 12.63 -6.75 -2.25
N ALA A 216 13.02 -7.58 -3.20
CA ALA A 216 14.33 -7.48 -3.84
C ALA A 216 14.51 -6.24 -4.75
N LEU A 217 13.43 -5.52 -5.11
CA LEU A 217 13.53 -4.25 -5.81
C LEU A 217 13.99 -3.12 -4.88
N VAL A 218 13.62 -3.20 -3.61
CA VAL A 218 13.93 -2.19 -2.59
C VAL A 218 15.10 -2.61 -1.69
N LEU A 219 15.35 -3.93 -1.54
CA LEU A 219 16.47 -4.55 -0.83
C LEU A 219 17.20 -5.52 -1.79
N PRO A 220 18.08 -5.03 -2.67
CA PRO A 220 18.70 -5.83 -3.72
C PRO A 220 19.52 -7.04 -3.22
N GLU A 221 20.01 -6.98 -1.98
CA GLU A 221 20.76 -8.05 -1.32
C GLU A 221 19.94 -9.34 -1.13
N LEU A 222 18.61 -9.21 -1.20
CA LEU A 222 17.66 -10.33 -1.07
C LEU A 222 17.24 -10.93 -2.42
N LYS A 223 17.85 -10.50 -3.53
CA LYS A 223 17.54 -11.06 -4.84
C LYS A 223 17.78 -12.56 -4.89
N GLY A 224 16.72 -13.32 -5.19
CA GLY A 224 16.76 -14.78 -5.25
C GLY A 224 16.74 -15.51 -3.90
N LYS A 225 16.70 -14.79 -2.76
CA LYS A 225 16.70 -15.39 -1.43
C LYS A 225 15.30 -15.53 -0.80
N LEU A 226 14.34 -14.75 -1.26
CA LEU A 226 12.97 -14.80 -0.76
C LEU A 226 12.01 -15.28 -1.83
N ASN A 227 11.05 -16.13 -1.43
CA ASN A 227 9.90 -16.52 -2.23
C ASN A 227 8.67 -16.62 -1.34
N GLY A 228 7.48 -16.76 -1.93
CA GLY A 228 6.26 -16.87 -1.13
C GLY A 228 4.99 -16.89 -1.96
N PHE A 229 3.86 -16.99 -1.26
CA PHE A 229 2.53 -17.00 -1.84
C PHE A 229 1.51 -16.35 -0.89
N ALA A 230 0.27 -16.20 -1.33
CA ALA A 230 -0.81 -15.64 -0.53
C ALA A 230 -1.89 -16.69 -0.27
N MET A 231 -2.49 -16.65 0.91
CA MET A 231 -3.76 -17.28 1.23
C MET A 231 -4.81 -16.21 1.45
N ARG A 232 -5.79 -16.10 0.56
CA ARG A 232 -6.95 -15.23 0.77
C ARG A 232 -7.90 -15.89 1.76
N VAL A 233 -8.40 -15.11 2.71
CA VAL A 233 -9.30 -15.58 3.77
C VAL A 233 -10.58 -14.74 3.82
N PRO A 234 -11.68 -15.27 4.41
CA PRO A 234 -12.97 -14.59 4.49
C PRO A 234 -13.02 -13.44 5.50
N THR A 235 -12.07 -12.52 5.43
CA THR A 235 -12.04 -11.28 6.23
C THR A 235 -12.04 -10.08 5.29
N PRO A 236 -12.74 -8.98 5.62
CA PRO A 236 -12.86 -7.82 4.72
C PRO A 236 -11.61 -6.95 4.69
N ASN A 237 -10.84 -6.90 5.76
CA ASN A 237 -9.63 -6.08 5.88
C ASN A 237 -8.73 -6.59 6.99
N VAL A 238 -7.52 -6.11 7.03
CA VAL A 238 -6.37 -6.51 7.85
C VAL A 238 -5.84 -7.89 7.48
N SER A 239 -4.59 -7.91 7.15
CA SER A 239 -3.84 -9.07 6.70
C SER A 239 -2.62 -9.30 7.60
N ILE A 240 -1.99 -10.44 7.46
CA ILE A 240 -0.81 -10.81 8.23
C ILE A 240 0.24 -11.44 7.32
N THR A 241 1.51 -11.08 7.48
CA THR A 241 2.64 -11.76 6.86
C THR A 241 3.32 -12.69 7.86
N ASP A 242 3.56 -13.91 7.45
CA ASP A 242 4.37 -14.92 8.14
C ASP A 242 5.66 -15.08 7.32
N LEU A 243 6.79 -14.62 7.87
CA LEU A 243 8.09 -14.74 7.26
C LEU A 243 8.92 -15.74 8.03
N THR A 244 9.27 -16.87 7.42
CA THR A 244 10.24 -17.82 7.94
C THR A 244 11.56 -17.63 7.20
N VAL A 245 12.64 -17.32 7.94
CA VAL A 245 13.97 -17.04 7.40
C VAL A 245 15.06 -17.89 8.04
N LEU A 246 16.05 -18.26 7.23
CA LEU A 246 17.32 -18.75 7.68
C LEU A 246 18.29 -17.56 7.79
N LEU A 247 18.68 -17.23 9.00
CA LEU A 247 19.61 -16.15 9.33
C LEU A 247 21.06 -16.60 9.15
N LYS A 248 21.99 -15.66 8.96
CA LYS A 248 23.43 -15.97 8.86
C LYS A 248 24.10 -16.11 10.22
N THR A 249 23.57 -15.44 11.23
CA THR A 249 24.10 -15.45 12.59
C THR A 249 23.14 -16.15 13.54
N ASP A 250 23.68 -16.73 14.60
CA ASP A 250 22.90 -17.31 15.69
C ASP A 250 22.22 -16.19 16.48
N THR A 251 20.98 -16.43 16.92
CA THR A 251 20.19 -15.50 17.70
C THR A 251 19.06 -16.19 18.47
N THR A 252 18.25 -15.42 19.22
CA THR A 252 17.08 -15.89 19.97
C THR A 252 15.83 -15.10 19.57
N ALA A 253 14.66 -15.60 19.94
CA ALA A 253 13.40 -14.88 19.71
C ALA A 253 13.35 -13.53 20.45
N GLU A 254 13.89 -13.50 21.67
CA GLU A 254 13.98 -12.32 22.52
C GLU A 254 14.86 -11.26 21.87
N GLU A 255 16.01 -11.64 21.31
CA GLU A 255 16.91 -10.72 20.63
C GLU A 255 16.29 -10.16 19.35
N ILE A 256 15.61 -11.00 18.56
CA ILE A 256 14.86 -10.57 17.37
C ILE A 256 13.79 -9.54 17.77
N ASN A 257 12.99 -9.85 18.79
CA ASN A 257 11.94 -8.96 19.26
C ASN A 257 12.51 -7.64 19.77
N ALA A 258 13.60 -7.67 20.52
CA ALA A 258 14.26 -6.45 21.02
C ALA A 258 14.72 -5.53 19.88
N VAL A 259 15.36 -6.10 18.86
CA VAL A 259 15.84 -5.34 17.69
C VAL A 259 14.69 -4.77 16.87
N LEU A 260 13.62 -5.53 16.66
CA LEU A 260 12.43 -5.07 15.93
C LEU A 260 11.68 -3.97 16.69
N LYS A 261 11.57 -4.10 18.02
CA LYS A 261 10.98 -3.07 18.89
C LYS A 261 11.79 -1.78 18.87
N GLU A 262 13.11 -1.88 18.99
CA GLU A 262 14.02 -0.73 18.91
C GLU A 262 13.86 0.01 17.57
N ALA A 263 13.79 -0.73 16.45
CA ALA A 263 13.59 -0.14 15.14
C ALA A 263 12.22 0.53 14.99
N ALA A 264 11.15 -0.07 15.54
CA ALA A 264 9.80 0.50 15.54
C ALA A 264 9.69 1.80 16.34
N GLU A 265 10.40 1.90 17.45
CA GLU A 265 10.45 3.10 18.30
C GLU A 265 11.42 4.15 17.76
N GLY A 266 12.40 3.75 16.94
CA GLY A 266 13.49 4.55 16.39
C GLY A 266 13.34 4.86 14.89
N GLU A 267 14.21 4.25 14.06
CA GLU A 267 14.35 4.59 12.64
C GLU A 267 13.10 4.33 11.79
N LEU A 268 12.23 3.41 12.20
CA LEU A 268 10.99 3.05 11.52
C LEU A 268 9.74 3.58 12.23
N LYS A 269 9.90 4.53 13.15
CA LYS A 269 8.77 5.18 13.83
C LYS A 269 7.80 5.80 12.83
N GLY A 270 6.51 5.47 12.98
CA GLY A 270 5.45 5.90 12.07
C GLY A 270 5.30 5.00 10.81
N ILE A 271 6.21 4.06 10.59
CA ILE A 271 6.17 3.06 9.52
C ILE A 271 5.91 1.67 10.08
N MET A 272 6.65 1.28 11.13
CA MET A 272 6.55 0.00 11.78
C MET A 272 6.13 0.17 13.24
N GLY A 273 5.36 -0.80 13.76
CA GLY A 273 4.99 -0.92 15.16
C GLY A 273 5.39 -2.29 15.71
N TYR A 274 5.23 -2.45 17.02
CA TYR A 274 5.49 -3.69 17.74
C TYR A 274 4.41 -3.87 18.82
N SER A 275 3.90 -5.09 18.98
CA SER A 275 2.89 -5.43 20.00
C SER A 275 3.29 -6.71 20.76
N ASP A 276 3.16 -6.66 22.09
CA ASP A 276 3.22 -7.80 22.99
C ASP A 276 1.81 -8.20 23.49
N GLU A 277 0.75 -7.63 22.91
CA GLU A 277 -0.63 -7.92 23.27
C GLU A 277 -1.21 -9.05 22.42
N PRO A 278 -2.09 -9.90 22.97
CA PRO A 278 -2.73 -11.01 22.24
C PRO A 278 -3.88 -10.51 21.35
N LEU A 279 -3.56 -9.70 20.34
CA LEU A 279 -4.50 -9.04 19.44
C LEU A 279 -4.80 -9.90 18.19
N VAL A 280 -5.89 -9.54 17.50
CA VAL A 280 -6.32 -10.19 16.26
C VAL A 280 -6.53 -9.14 15.16
N SER A 281 -6.76 -9.60 13.93
CA SER A 281 -6.86 -8.72 12.75
C SER A 281 -7.80 -7.52 12.96
N ARG A 282 -8.93 -7.70 13.66
CA ARG A 282 -9.92 -6.62 13.84
C ARG A 282 -9.38 -5.43 14.63
N ASP A 283 -8.45 -5.67 15.55
CA ASP A 283 -7.87 -4.65 16.43
C ASP A 283 -6.95 -3.68 15.68
N TYR A 284 -6.44 -4.12 14.52
CA TYR A 284 -5.56 -3.32 13.65
C TYR A 284 -6.30 -2.58 12.54
N ASN A 285 -7.64 -2.68 12.47
CA ASN A 285 -8.41 -1.97 11.45
C ASN A 285 -8.33 -0.45 11.65
N GLY A 286 -7.91 0.27 10.61
CA GLY A 286 -7.63 1.70 10.67
C GLY A 286 -6.24 2.06 11.21
N CYS A 287 -5.36 1.07 11.44
CA CYS A 287 -3.98 1.34 11.84
C CYS A 287 -3.19 1.93 10.66
N PRO A 288 -2.54 3.11 10.81
CA PRO A 288 -1.81 3.76 9.74
C PRO A 288 -0.42 3.16 9.47
N LEU A 289 0.05 2.24 10.32
CA LEU A 289 1.37 1.63 10.16
C LEU A 289 1.37 0.59 9.04
N SER A 290 2.51 0.49 8.36
CA SER A 290 2.69 -0.50 7.29
C SER A 290 2.89 -1.93 7.81
N SER A 291 3.40 -2.06 9.02
CA SER A 291 3.89 -3.34 9.58
C SER A 291 3.81 -3.27 11.10
N ILE A 292 3.08 -4.17 11.75
CA ILE A 292 3.02 -4.25 13.20
C ILE A 292 3.49 -5.64 13.62
N ILE A 293 4.69 -5.72 14.19
CA ILE A 293 5.27 -6.98 14.63
C ILE A 293 4.45 -7.59 15.77
N ASP A 294 4.07 -8.84 15.61
CA ASP A 294 3.46 -9.66 16.65
C ASP A 294 4.58 -10.34 17.44
N GLY A 295 5.00 -9.72 18.54
CA GLY A 295 6.12 -10.21 19.36
C GLY A 295 5.83 -11.55 20.01
N LEU A 296 4.56 -11.86 20.30
CA LEU A 296 4.16 -13.14 20.88
C LEU A 296 4.28 -14.32 19.90
N SER A 297 4.28 -14.04 18.60
CA SER A 297 4.35 -15.04 17.53
C SER A 297 5.76 -15.28 17.00
N THR A 298 6.77 -14.55 17.49
CA THR A 298 8.17 -14.79 17.10
C THR A 298 8.66 -16.12 17.67
N MET A 299 9.21 -16.98 16.82
CA MET A 299 9.69 -18.29 17.24
C MET A 299 10.94 -18.72 16.48
N MET A 300 11.69 -19.63 17.08
CA MET A 300 12.94 -20.18 16.53
C MET A 300 12.88 -21.69 16.40
N VAL A 301 13.54 -22.22 15.36
CA VAL A 301 13.94 -23.63 15.26
C VAL A 301 15.46 -23.68 15.14
N GLY A 302 16.12 -24.15 16.17
CA GLY A 302 17.57 -24.02 16.29
C GLY A 302 18.00 -22.54 16.37
N PRO A 303 19.29 -22.24 16.24
CA PRO A 303 19.81 -20.89 16.49
C PRO A 303 19.63 -19.90 15.35
N ARG A 304 19.23 -20.35 14.14
CA ARG A 304 19.23 -19.50 12.95
C ARG A 304 17.93 -19.50 12.14
N MET A 305 17.02 -20.46 12.36
CA MET A 305 15.73 -20.46 11.65
C MET A 305 14.70 -19.71 12.48
N ALA A 306 14.33 -18.53 12.03
CA ALA A 306 13.39 -17.64 12.69
C ALA A 306 12.07 -17.55 11.92
N LYS A 307 10.96 -17.47 12.66
CA LYS A 307 9.66 -17.03 12.15
C LYS A 307 9.31 -15.69 12.79
N VAL A 308 8.99 -14.71 11.95
CA VAL A 308 8.49 -13.40 12.38
C VAL A 308 7.16 -13.13 11.70
N VAL A 309 6.20 -12.67 12.48
CA VAL A 309 4.84 -12.40 12.04
C VAL A 309 4.54 -10.91 12.15
N SER A 310 3.88 -10.34 11.15
CA SER A 310 3.54 -8.92 11.15
C SER A 310 2.14 -8.67 10.59
N TRP A 311 1.35 -7.88 11.32
CA TRP A 311 0.01 -7.41 10.94
C TRP A 311 0.09 -6.15 10.10
N TYR A 312 -0.90 -5.93 9.24
CA TYR A 312 -1.06 -4.68 8.50
C TYR A 312 -2.51 -4.47 8.05
N ASP A 313 -2.99 -3.23 8.19
CA ASP A 313 -4.20 -2.82 7.49
C ASP A 313 -3.85 -2.64 6.01
N ASN A 314 -4.30 -3.58 5.17
CA ASN A 314 -3.92 -3.62 3.75
C ASN A 314 -4.56 -2.51 2.91
N GLU A 315 -5.53 -1.76 3.46
CA GLU A 315 -6.15 -0.60 2.83
C GLU A 315 -5.65 0.70 3.48
N TRP A 316 -5.90 0.90 4.77
CA TRP A 316 -5.58 2.15 5.47
C TRP A 316 -4.08 2.37 5.63
N GLY A 317 -3.34 1.39 6.14
CA GLY A 317 -1.88 1.48 6.29
C GLY A 317 -1.18 1.74 4.95
N TYR A 318 -1.64 1.06 3.89
CA TYR A 318 -1.11 1.28 2.54
C TYR A 318 -1.43 2.67 2.00
N SER A 319 -2.66 3.15 2.18
CA SER A 319 -3.08 4.48 1.72
C SER A 319 -2.31 5.61 2.42
N ASN A 320 -1.97 5.43 3.71
CA ASN A 320 -1.05 6.33 4.42
C ASN A 320 0.32 6.38 3.73
N ARG A 321 0.88 5.24 3.33
CA ARG A 321 2.18 5.21 2.61
C ARG A 321 2.13 5.89 1.25
N VAL A 322 1.02 5.81 0.53
CA VAL A 322 0.85 6.56 -0.73
C VAL A 322 0.90 8.07 -0.48
N VAL A 323 0.21 8.55 0.55
CA VAL A 323 0.20 9.98 0.92
C VAL A 323 1.56 10.43 1.43
N ASP A 324 2.22 9.64 2.28
CA ASP A 324 3.57 9.93 2.77
C ASP A 324 4.59 10.00 1.63
N LEU A 325 4.48 9.10 0.65
CA LEU A 325 5.33 9.12 -0.54
C LEU A 325 5.08 10.39 -1.37
N ALA A 326 3.83 10.80 -1.56
CA ALA A 326 3.50 12.04 -2.26
C ALA A 326 4.08 13.26 -1.53
N ALA A 327 3.93 13.34 -0.20
CA ALA A 327 4.50 14.41 0.61
C ALA A 327 6.04 14.39 0.58
N TYR A 328 6.67 13.21 0.62
CA TYR A 328 8.11 13.06 0.51
C TYR A 328 8.63 13.56 -0.84
N ILE A 329 8.02 13.13 -1.95
CA ILE A 329 8.36 13.57 -3.31
C ILE A 329 8.25 15.09 -3.40
N ALA A 330 7.19 15.69 -2.88
CA ALA A 330 6.98 17.13 -2.88
C ALA A 330 8.11 17.89 -2.15
N LYS A 331 8.60 17.36 -1.03
CA LYS A 331 9.72 17.94 -0.25
C LYS A 331 11.08 17.82 -0.96
N GLN A 332 11.30 16.72 -1.70
CA GLN A 332 12.55 16.49 -2.41
C GLN A 332 12.61 17.24 -3.74
N GLY A 333 11.47 17.64 -4.30
CA GLY A 333 11.30 18.34 -5.57
C GLY A 333 10.47 17.53 -6.58
N LEU A 334 9.74 18.26 -7.41
CA LEU A 334 8.86 17.74 -8.47
C LEU A 334 9.54 17.81 -9.85
#